data_28aa45fa171bf51b8f4dd37d18670ca3
#
_entry.id   28aa45fa171bf51b8f4dd37d18670ca3
#
_cell.length_a   1.000
_cell.length_b   1.000
_cell.length_c   1.000
_cell.angle_alpha   90.00
_cell.angle_beta   90.00
_cell.angle_gamma   90.00
#
_symmetry.space_group_name_H-M   'P 1'
#
loop_
_entity.id
_entity.type
_entity.pdbx_description
1 polymer ?
#
loop_
_entity_poly.entity_id
_entity_poly.type
_entity_poly.pdbx_seq_one_letter_code
_entity_poly.pdbx_strand_id
1 'polypeptide(L)'
;MFYTEKCKGLSVKTASGKINALYGMKDSKGYASAGNDLFCSGQAGMLGVVLDPNFKKNNTIYVYSTSSKYHGSGCKTNFEKCDGNIVMKFKVNKNLTKVSDRTDIVKDIQYKPFESNQPFGGPGAHNGGRMAFGPDGYLYVGTGDRHRGVCGQDNTLLCSVVLRIDGNGNGAPANKIKADKRIFTYGHRNVQGIAFRPTDGQVFTAEHGPWHNDEITALVNGGNGGWDPHEKRAGRGA
;
A
#
# COMPACT_ATOMS: atom_id res chain seq x y z
N MET A 1 13.95 14.33 -5.60
CA MET A 1 13.57 12.96 -5.19
C MET A 1 12.56 13.03 -4.07
N PHE A 2 11.35 12.49 -4.24
CA PHE A 2 10.37 12.31 -3.18
C PHE A 2 10.65 11.02 -2.41
N TYR A 3 10.45 11.04 -1.12
CA TYR A 3 10.62 9.86 -0.25
C TYR A 3 9.74 9.97 1.00
N THR A 4 9.50 8.84 1.63
CA THR A 4 8.76 8.72 2.89
C THR A 4 9.68 8.23 3.99
N GLU A 5 9.45 8.73 5.19
CA GLU A 5 9.99 8.18 6.44
C GLU A 5 8.83 7.61 7.23
N LYS A 6 8.89 6.31 7.49
CA LYS A 6 7.75 5.51 8.00
C LYS A 6 6.97 6.18 9.13
N CYS A 7 7.64 6.71 10.13
CA CYS A 7 7.03 7.32 11.32
C CYS A 7 7.09 8.85 11.34
N LYS A 8 7.53 9.47 10.25
CA LYS A 8 7.63 10.94 10.17
C LYS A 8 6.74 11.53 9.09
N GLY A 9 6.88 11.08 7.83
CA GLY A 9 6.06 11.61 6.75
C GLY A 9 6.74 11.66 5.39
N LEU A 10 6.15 12.46 4.49
CA LEU A 10 6.58 12.68 3.12
C LEU A 10 7.50 13.89 3.03
N SER A 11 8.63 13.72 2.38
CA SER A 11 9.62 14.74 2.12
C SER A 11 10.08 14.75 0.65
N VAL A 12 10.70 15.84 0.24
CA VAL A 12 11.36 15.94 -1.07
C VAL A 12 12.76 16.51 -0.92
N LYS A 13 13.74 15.85 -1.52
CA LYS A 13 15.08 16.38 -1.74
C LYS A 13 15.12 17.03 -3.12
N THR A 14 15.34 18.34 -3.18
CA THR A 14 15.43 19.12 -4.41
C THR A 14 16.74 18.86 -5.16
N ALA A 15 16.89 19.38 -6.39
CA ALA A 15 18.13 19.29 -7.14
C ALA A 15 19.30 20.03 -6.47
N SER A 16 19.01 21.11 -5.71
CA SER A 16 20.01 21.85 -4.92
C SER A 16 20.43 21.13 -3.63
N GLY A 17 19.86 19.94 -3.34
CA GLY A 17 20.14 19.19 -2.11
C GLY A 17 19.29 19.59 -0.91
N LYS A 18 18.50 20.68 -1.00
CA LYS A 18 17.60 21.12 0.06
C LYS A 18 16.50 20.06 0.29
N ILE A 19 16.21 19.78 1.56
CA ILE A 19 15.10 18.90 1.95
C ILE A 19 13.94 19.76 2.44
N ASN A 20 12.77 19.52 1.87
CA ASN A 20 11.52 20.12 2.32
C ASN A 20 10.60 19.01 2.87
N ALA A 21 10.16 19.14 4.11
CA ALA A 21 9.21 18.25 4.76
C ALA A 21 7.79 18.70 4.40
N LEU A 22 7.07 17.88 3.61
CA LEU A 22 5.84 18.28 2.94
C LEU A 22 4.59 17.95 3.74
N TYR A 23 4.46 16.68 4.21
CA TYR A 23 3.26 16.19 4.88
C TYR A 23 3.64 15.17 5.97
N GLY A 24 3.39 15.55 7.22
CA GLY A 24 3.73 14.74 8.38
C GLY A 24 2.65 13.72 8.74
N MET A 25 3.07 12.71 9.49
CA MET A 25 2.19 11.86 10.27
C MET A 25 1.69 12.63 11.50
N LYS A 26 0.70 12.07 12.21
CA LYS A 26 0.26 12.61 13.50
C LYS A 26 1.48 12.85 14.41
N ASP A 27 1.51 13.99 15.06
CA ASP A 27 2.55 14.41 15.99
C ASP A 27 3.96 14.64 15.38
N SER A 28 4.13 14.55 14.06
CA SER A 28 5.40 14.86 13.40
C SER A 28 5.66 16.36 13.36
N LYS A 29 6.85 16.76 13.77
CA LYS A 29 7.27 18.18 13.81
C LYS A 29 8.05 18.56 12.55
N GLY A 30 7.96 19.84 12.18
CA GLY A 30 8.75 20.39 11.07
C GLY A 30 8.20 20.16 9.68
N TYR A 31 7.02 19.56 9.53
CA TYR A 31 6.32 19.39 8.28
C TYR A 31 5.41 20.59 7.98
N ALA A 32 5.24 20.93 6.70
CA ALA A 32 4.39 22.02 6.25
C ALA A 32 2.89 21.81 6.62
N SER A 33 2.47 20.56 6.68
CA SER A 33 1.16 20.12 7.18
C SER A 33 1.25 18.68 7.67
N ALA A 34 0.23 18.19 8.37
CA ALA A 34 0.17 16.81 8.86
C ALA A 34 -1.25 16.25 8.78
N GLY A 35 -1.35 14.91 8.72
CA GLY A 35 -2.60 14.17 8.84
C GLY A 35 -2.78 13.66 10.26
N ASN A 36 -3.76 14.19 11.00
CA ASN A 36 -4.05 13.77 12.36
C ASN A 36 -4.58 12.33 12.47
N ASP A 37 -5.02 11.79 11.36
CA ASP A 37 -5.48 10.41 11.21
C ASP A 37 -4.34 9.44 10.86
N LEU A 38 -3.18 9.94 10.43
CA LEU A 38 -2.06 9.09 10.03
C LEU A 38 -1.22 8.72 11.25
N PHE A 39 -0.90 7.44 11.36
CA PHE A 39 -0.15 6.93 12.51
C PHE A 39 0.93 5.93 12.10
N CYS A 40 1.88 5.68 13.01
CA CYS A 40 2.94 4.70 12.87
C CYS A 40 2.87 3.71 14.04
N SER A 41 2.87 2.42 13.72
CA SER A 41 2.89 1.36 14.72
C SER A 41 3.52 0.08 14.15
N GLY A 42 4.57 -0.41 14.79
CA GLY A 42 5.28 -1.59 14.31
C GLY A 42 5.85 -1.41 12.90
N GLN A 43 5.40 -2.23 11.96
CA GLN A 43 5.81 -2.14 10.55
C GLN A 43 5.00 -1.10 9.75
N ALA A 44 3.88 -0.65 10.28
CA ALA A 44 2.97 0.28 9.63
C ALA A 44 3.41 1.73 9.74
N GLY A 45 2.93 2.57 8.85
CA GLY A 45 3.23 3.99 8.78
C GLY A 45 3.07 4.53 7.37
N MET A 46 3.78 5.61 7.04
CA MET A 46 3.84 6.13 5.67
C MET A 46 4.91 5.37 4.89
N LEU A 47 4.50 4.60 3.89
CA LEU A 47 5.35 3.61 3.22
C LEU A 47 5.72 4.03 1.79
N GLY A 48 4.86 3.74 0.82
CA GLY A 48 5.15 4.01 -0.59
C GLY A 48 4.85 5.44 -1.03
N VAL A 49 5.62 5.95 -1.97
CA VAL A 49 5.31 7.18 -2.72
C VAL A 49 5.62 6.96 -4.19
N VAL A 50 4.76 7.47 -5.07
CA VAL A 50 4.96 7.44 -6.51
C VAL A 50 4.43 8.72 -7.15
N LEU A 51 5.10 9.17 -8.21
CA LEU A 51 4.67 10.32 -9.01
C LEU A 51 3.65 9.87 -10.05
N ASP A 52 2.67 10.73 -10.32
CA ASP A 52 1.81 10.58 -11.49
C ASP A 52 2.65 10.56 -12.77
N PRO A 53 2.36 9.74 -13.78
CA PRO A 53 3.10 9.73 -15.05
C PRO A 53 3.18 11.10 -15.72
N ASN A 54 2.19 11.95 -15.50
CA ASN A 54 2.14 13.33 -15.98
C ASN A 54 2.55 14.37 -14.92
N PHE A 55 3.34 13.98 -13.91
CA PHE A 55 3.71 14.84 -12.77
C PHE A 55 4.21 16.23 -13.20
N LYS A 56 5.02 16.31 -14.26
CA LYS A 56 5.52 17.60 -14.80
C LYS A 56 4.40 18.57 -15.21
N LYS A 57 3.22 18.04 -15.57
CA LYS A 57 2.05 18.83 -16.00
C LYS A 57 1.07 19.05 -14.83
N ASN A 58 0.82 18.02 -14.01
CA ASN A 58 -0.26 18.01 -13.06
C ASN A 58 0.19 18.08 -11.59
N ASN A 59 1.49 17.96 -11.29
CA ASN A 59 2.08 17.99 -9.95
C ASN A 59 1.42 16.99 -8.96
N THR A 60 0.93 15.85 -9.45
CA THR A 60 0.21 14.87 -8.64
C THR A 60 1.15 13.79 -8.13
N ILE A 61 1.01 13.42 -6.86
CA ILE A 61 1.70 12.28 -6.25
C ILE A 61 0.71 11.40 -5.49
N TYR A 62 1.11 10.16 -5.28
CA TYR A 62 0.34 9.18 -4.52
C TYR A 62 1.20 8.65 -3.38
N VAL A 63 0.58 8.48 -2.20
CA VAL A 63 1.26 8.06 -0.97
C VAL A 63 0.45 6.96 -0.29
N TYR A 64 1.10 5.87 0.07
CA TYR A 64 0.51 4.80 0.88
C TYR A 64 0.82 5.03 2.36
N SER A 65 -0.19 4.94 3.21
CA SER A 65 0.00 5.12 4.66
C SER A 65 -1.08 4.40 5.46
N THR A 66 -0.81 4.16 6.73
CA THR A 66 -1.84 3.77 7.70
C THR A 66 -2.63 4.97 8.19
N SER A 67 -3.94 4.76 8.40
CA SER A 67 -4.88 5.81 8.83
C SER A 67 -5.91 5.24 9.79
N SER A 68 -6.27 6.02 10.81
CA SER A 68 -7.37 5.75 11.73
C SER A 68 -8.70 6.38 11.29
N LYS A 69 -8.73 7.05 10.14
CA LYS A 69 -9.90 7.81 9.67
C LYS A 69 -11.10 6.96 9.30
N TYR A 70 -10.86 5.75 8.84
CA TYR A 70 -11.90 4.89 8.27
C TYR A 70 -12.25 3.72 9.19
N HIS A 71 -12.29 3.98 10.49
CA HIS A 71 -12.78 3.02 11.49
C HIS A 71 -14.21 2.59 11.16
N GLY A 72 -14.42 1.30 11.02
CA GLY A 72 -15.77 0.75 10.97
C GLY A 72 -16.47 0.84 12.32
N SER A 73 -17.79 0.89 12.31
CA SER A 73 -18.61 0.91 13.53
C SER A 73 -18.42 -0.32 14.45
N GLY A 74 -17.83 -1.41 13.94
CA GLY A 74 -17.48 -2.63 14.67
C GLY A 74 -16.06 -2.68 15.23
N CYS A 75 -15.34 -1.56 15.24
CA CYS A 75 -13.92 -1.54 15.59
C CYS A 75 -13.62 -2.00 17.02
N LYS A 76 -14.51 -1.79 17.97
CA LYS A 76 -14.35 -2.22 19.38
C LYS A 76 -14.55 -3.72 19.59
N THR A 77 -15.22 -4.39 18.67
CA THR A 77 -15.63 -5.80 18.84
C THR A 77 -15.10 -6.69 17.71
N ASN A 78 -14.69 -6.11 16.58
CA ASN A 78 -14.19 -6.84 15.43
C ASN A 78 -12.99 -6.10 14.85
N PHE A 79 -11.78 -6.53 15.20
CA PHE A 79 -10.50 -5.97 14.74
C PHE A 79 -10.35 -5.92 13.20
N GLU A 80 -11.14 -6.68 12.47
CA GLU A 80 -11.12 -6.70 11.01
C GLU A 80 -11.64 -5.41 10.37
N LYS A 81 -12.41 -4.62 11.13
CA LYS A 81 -13.00 -3.36 10.67
C LYS A 81 -12.30 -2.11 11.23
N CYS A 82 -11.22 -2.30 11.99
CA CYS A 82 -10.47 -1.20 12.60
C CYS A 82 -9.36 -0.73 11.68
N ASP A 83 -8.90 0.49 11.85
CA ASP A 83 -7.81 1.13 11.13
C ASP A 83 -7.55 0.55 9.74
N GLY A 84 -6.96 1.25 8.87
CA GLY A 84 -6.72 0.77 7.51
C GLY A 84 -5.42 1.29 6.94
N ASN A 85 -4.96 0.63 5.89
CA ASN A 85 -4.02 1.25 4.98
C ASN A 85 -4.81 1.97 3.90
N ILE A 86 -4.31 3.11 3.47
CA ILE A 86 -4.95 3.97 2.48
C ILE A 86 -3.96 4.36 1.39
N VAL A 87 -4.49 4.71 0.24
CA VAL A 87 -3.74 5.40 -0.81
C VAL A 87 -4.29 6.83 -0.91
N MET A 88 -3.42 7.79 -0.64
CA MET A 88 -3.70 9.22 -0.74
C MET A 88 -3.15 9.79 -2.04
N LYS A 89 -3.89 10.71 -2.63
CA LYS A 89 -3.47 11.55 -3.75
C LYS A 89 -3.31 12.98 -3.28
N PHE A 90 -2.25 13.67 -3.73
CA PHE A 90 -1.96 15.07 -3.40
C PHE A 90 -1.55 15.86 -4.63
N LYS A 91 -1.69 17.18 -4.54
CA LYS A 91 -1.00 18.16 -5.38
C LYS A 91 0.24 18.69 -4.66
N VAL A 92 1.36 18.72 -5.35
CA VAL A 92 2.60 19.37 -4.86
C VAL A 92 2.70 20.76 -5.47
N ASN A 93 2.99 21.77 -4.68
CA ASN A 93 3.19 23.12 -5.22
C ASN A 93 4.50 23.20 -6.05
N LYS A 94 4.57 24.17 -6.97
CA LYS A 94 5.71 24.34 -7.89
C LYS A 94 7.07 24.46 -7.18
N ASN A 95 7.09 25.07 -5.99
CA ASN A 95 8.30 25.25 -5.19
C ASN A 95 8.69 24.02 -4.38
N LEU A 96 7.94 22.94 -4.46
CA LEU A 96 8.16 21.69 -3.72
C LEU A 96 8.25 21.88 -2.19
N THR A 97 7.44 22.78 -1.64
CA THR A 97 7.46 23.13 -0.20
C THR A 97 6.24 22.68 0.57
N LYS A 98 5.14 22.32 -0.11
CA LYS A 98 3.91 21.83 0.50
C LYS A 98 3.08 20.98 -0.46
N VAL A 99 2.20 20.19 0.11
CA VAL A 99 1.13 19.49 -0.63
C VAL A 99 -0.24 20.05 -0.26
N SER A 100 -1.21 19.88 -1.15
CA SER A 100 -2.62 20.25 -1.00
C SER A 100 -3.53 19.17 -1.59
N ASP A 101 -4.84 19.38 -1.49
CA ASP A 101 -5.88 18.60 -2.16
C ASP A 101 -5.81 17.09 -1.85
N ARG A 102 -5.54 16.74 -0.57
CA ARG A 102 -5.56 15.34 -0.15
C ARG A 102 -6.88 14.68 -0.52
N THR A 103 -6.80 13.64 -1.34
CA THR A 103 -7.91 12.75 -1.66
C THR A 103 -7.51 11.34 -1.34
N ASP A 104 -8.26 10.65 -0.47
CA ASP A 104 -8.02 9.26 -0.15
C ASP A 104 -8.72 8.40 -1.20
N ILE A 105 -7.98 7.85 -2.15
CA ILE A 105 -8.51 7.13 -3.33
C ILE A 105 -8.75 5.64 -3.08
N VAL A 106 -8.05 5.03 -2.12
CA VAL A 106 -8.34 3.70 -1.56
C VAL A 106 -8.38 3.84 -0.05
N LYS A 107 -9.39 3.29 0.63
CA LYS A 107 -9.71 3.60 2.03
C LYS A 107 -9.89 2.36 2.90
N ASP A 108 -9.86 1.18 2.30
CA ASP A 108 -10.38 -0.06 2.85
C ASP A 108 -9.38 -1.23 2.72
N ILE A 109 -8.09 -0.94 2.63
CA ILE A 109 -7.05 -1.96 2.73
C ILE A 109 -6.89 -2.34 4.20
N GLN A 110 -7.05 -3.61 4.51
CA GLN A 110 -7.01 -4.11 5.87
C GLN A 110 -5.64 -3.90 6.53
N TYR A 111 -5.68 -3.67 7.84
CA TYR A 111 -4.53 -3.43 8.71
C TYR A 111 -4.53 -4.42 9.88
N LYS A 112 -3.36 -4.78 10.41
CA LYS A 112 -3.22 -5.58 11.62
C LYS A 112 -3.16 -4.67 12.84
N PRO A 113 -4.22 -4.60 13.68
CA PRO A 113 -4.24 -3.73 14.85
C PRO A 113 -3.29 -4.21 15.96
N PHE A 114 -2.97 -3.31 16.88
CA PHE A 114 -2.07 -3.57 18.01
C PHE A 114 -2.59 -4.69 18.91
N GLU A 115 -3.88 -4.70 19.19
CA GLU A 115 -4.52 -5.62 20.12
C GLU A 115 -4.92 -6.96 19.49
N SER A 116 -4.43 -7.24 18.27
CA SER A 116 -4.72 -8.54 17.66
C SER A 116 -4.02 -9.65 18.46
N ASN A 117 -4.79 -10.66 18.87
CA ASN A 117 -4.29 -11.85 19.55
C ASN A 117 -3.40 -12.76 18.69
N GLN A 118 -3.03 -12.31 17.52
CA GLN A 118 -2.12 -13.04 16.64
C GLN A 118 -0.68 -12.94 17.18
N PRO A 119 -0.04 -14.04 17.51
CA PRO A 119 1.24 -14.05 18.23
C PRO A 119 2.43 -13.56 17.41
N PHE A 120 2.30 -13.47 16.09
CA PHE A 120 3.41 -13.18 15.19
C PHE A 120 3.29 -11.83 14.50
N GLY A 121 4.45 -11.21 14.22
CA GLY A 121 4.60 -10.03 13.38
C GLY A 121 4.25 -8.69 14.02
N GLY A 122 3.73 -8.65 15.24
CA GLY A 122 3.39 -7.39 15.93
C GLY A 122 2.33 -6.52 15.21
N PRO A 123 2.06 -5.31 15.73
CA PRO A 123 1.14 -4.36 15.09
C PRO A 123 1.60 -3.99 13.70
N GLY A 124 0.66 -3.81 12.79
CA GLY A 124 0.94 -3.39 11.44
C GLY A 124 1.85 -4.31 10.65
N ALA A 125 1.95 -5.59 11.00
CA ALA A 125 2.73 -6.53 10.23
C ALA A 125 2.15 -6.72 8.83
N HIS A 126 3.03 -6.91 7.86
CA HIS A 126 2.72 -7.19 6.46
C HIS A 126 1.73 -6.19 5.83
N ASN A 127 2.16 -4.95 5.70
CA ASN A 127 1.34 -3.92 5.05
C ASN A 127 1.47 -3.87 3.53
N GLY A 128 2.53 -4.45 2.96
CA GLY A 128 2.91 -4.14 1.59
C GLY A 128 3.31 -2.67 1.45
N GLY A 129 2.57 -1.92 0.63
CA GLY A 129 2.71 -0.46 0.48
C GLY A 129 3.58 -0.03 -0.68
N ARG A 130 4.17 -0.95 -1.47
CA ARG A 130 4.84 -0.59 -2.71
C ARG A 130 3.84 -0.20 -3.77
N MET A 131 4.14 0.88 -4.49
CA MET A 131 3.32 1.39 -5.58
C MET A 131 4.19 1.70 -6.80
N ALA A 132 3.64 1.47 -7.99
CA ALA A 132 4.25 1.87 -9.25
C ALA A 132 3.19 2.06 -10.35
N PHE A 133 3.37 3.05 -11.22
CA PHE A 133 2.56 3.14 -12.44
C PHE A 133 3.10 2.19 -13.49
N GLY A 134 2.21 1.41 -14.06
CA GLY A 134 2.51 0.56 -15.20
C GLY A 134 2.58 1.35 -16.52
N PRO A 135 3.18 0.76 -17.57
CA PRO A 135 3.20 1.36 -18.91
C PRO A 135 1.79 1.51 -19.52
N ASP A 136 0.81 0.83 -18.95
CA ASP A 136 -0.61 0.92 -19.28
C ASP A 136 -1.32 2.12 -18.60
N GLY A 137 -0.59 2.93 -17.82
CA GLY A 137 -1.07 4.13 -17.16
C GLY A 137 -1.85 3.89 -15.86
N TYR A 138 -2.00 2.64 -15.41
CA TYR A 138 -2.66 2.31 -14.14
C TYR A 138 -1.67 2.26 -12.98
N LEU A 139 -2.16 2.59 -11.79
CA LEU A 139 -1.43 2.48 -10.54
C LEU A 139 -1.55 1.05 -10.00
N TYR A 140 -0.42 0.38 -9.83
CA TYR A 140 -0.32 -0.90 -9.15
C TYR A 140 0.05 -0.68 -7.69
N VAL A 141 -0.65 -1.35 -6.78
CA VAL A 141 -0.46 -1.23 -5.32
C VAL A 141 -0.37 -2.62 -4.71
N GLY A 142 0.79 -2.97 -4.16
CA GLY A 142 0.99 -4.22 -3.44
C GLY A 142 0.57 -4.10 -1.99
N THR A 143 -0.18 -5.07 -1.50
CA THR A 143 -0.61 -5.17 -0.10
C THR A 143 -0.04 -6.42 0.56
N GLY A 144 -0.21 -6.55 1.87
CA GLY A 144 0.22 -7.73 2.61
C GLY A 144 -0.95 -8.46 3.25
N ASP A 145 -0.71 -9.69 3.74
CA ASP A 145 -1.70 -10.55 4.38
C ASP A 145 -2.02 -10.12 5.82
N ARG A 146 -1.40 -9.04 6.32
CA ARG A 146 -1.49 -8.56 7.71
C ARG A 146 -1.32 -9.67 8.77
N HIS A 147 -0.59 -10.73 8.45
CA HIS A 147 -0.47 -11.94 9.27
C HIS A 147 -1.83 -12.60 9.61
N ARG A 148 -2.77 -12.54 8.67
CA ARG A 148 -4.08 -13.18 8.81
C ARG A 148 -4.30 -14.14 7.65
N GLY A 149 -4.35 -15.43 7.94
CA GLY A 149 -4.51 -16.47 6.93
C GLY A 149 -5.72 -16.30 6.02
N VAL A 150 -6.81 -15.73 6.55
CA VAL A 150 -8.02 -15.43 5.76
C VAL A 150 -7.76 -14.51 4.57
N CYS A 151 -6.71 -13.66 4.61
CA CYS A 151 -6.40 -12.74 3.52
C CYS A 151 -5.93 -13.45 2.26
N GLY A 152 -5.15 -14.53 2.39
CA GLY A 152 -4.44 -15.13 1.26
C GLY A 152 -5.36 -15.54 0.11
N GLN A 153 -6.45 -16.23 0.43
CA GLN A 153 -7.36 -16.79 -0.58
C GLN A 153 -8.72 -16.10 -0.66
N ASP A 154 -8.93 -15.01 0.08
CA ASP A 154 -10.17 -14.22 0.01
C ASP A 154 -10.02 -13.00 -0.90
N ASN A 155 -10.44 -13.11 -2.14
CA ASN A 155 -10.39 -12.03 -3.13
C ASN A 155 -11.54 -11.00 -3.01
N THR A 156 -12.29 -11.02 -1.93
CA THR A 156 -13.23 -9.95 -1.53
C THR A 156 -12.57 -8.90 -0.62
N LEU A 157 -11.36 -9.20 -0.11
CA LEU A 157 -10.57 -8.33 0.74
C LEU A 157 -9.42 -7.69 -0.05
N LEU A 158 -8.92 -6.54 0.40
CA LEU A 158 -7.78 -5.85 -0.21
C LEU A 158 -6.44 -6.13 0.49
N CYS A 159 -6.38 -7.07 1.42
CA CYS A 159 -5.14 -7.66 1.90
C CYS A 159 -4.71 -8.82 0.99
N SER A 160 -3.43 -9.13 0.95
CA SER A 160 -2.87 -10.22 0.11
C SER A 160 -3.07 -10.04 -1.40
N VAL A 161 -3.14 -8.84 -1.89
CA VAL A 161 -3.44 -8.55 -3.30
C VAL A 161 -2.46 -7.57 -3.94
N VAL A 162 -2.45 -7.58 -5.26
CA VAL A 162 -1.97 -6.44 -6.05
C VAL A 162 -3.18 -5.78 -6.69
N LEU A 163 -3.40 -4.52 -6.37
CA LEU A 163 -4.42 -3.70 -7.01
C LEU A 163 -3.89 -3.16 -8.34
N ARG A 164 -4.80 -2.94 -9.31
CA ARG A 164 -4.55 -2.18 -10.53
C ARG A 164 -5.71 -1.23 -10.74
N ILE A 165 -5.45 0.05 -10.50
CA ILE A 165 -6.47 1.11 -10.37
C ILE A 165 -6.10 2.34 -11.18
N ASP A 166 -7.10 3.17 -11.49
CA ASP A 166 -6.86 4.50 -12.05
C ASP A 166 -6.41 5.51 -10.96
N GLY A 167 -6.09 6.74 -11.36
CA GLY A 167 -5.70 7.82 -10.45
C GLY A 167 -6.80 8.33 -9.51
N ASN A 168 -8.00 7.73 -9.53
CA ASN A 168 -9.10 8.02 -8.62
C ASN A 168 -9.50 6.81 -7.76
N GLY A 169 -8.78 5.69 -7.90
CA GLY A 169 -9.00 4.48 -7.11
C GLY A 169 -10.00 3.49 -7.73
N ASN A 170 -10.50 3.76 -8.94
CA ASN A 170 -11.38 2.81 -9.63
C ASN A 170 -10.55 1.67 -10.24
N GLY A 171 -11.09 0.45 -10.17
CA GLY A 171 -10.45 -0.70 -10.81
C GLY A 171 -10.31 -0.53 -12.32
N ALA A 172 -9.19 -0.98 -12.87
CA ALA A 172 -8.98 -0.97 -14.31
C ALA A 172 -10.02 -1.88 -15.02
N PRO A 173 -10.64 -1.44 -16.12
CA PRO A 173 -11.73 -2.19 -16.77
C PRO A 173 -11.38 -3.62 -17.16
N ALA A 174 -10.10 -3.86 -17.49
CA ALA A 174 -9.63 -5.19 -17.89
C ALA A 174 -9.29 -6.13 -16.71
N ASN A 175 -9.45 -5.69 -15.45
CA ASN A 175 -9.22 -6.58 -14.31
C ASN A 175 -10.20 -7.73 -14.30
N LYS A 176 -9.68 -8.96 -14.15
CA LYS A 176 -10.47 -10.19 -14.28
C LYS A 176 -11.15 -10.64 -12.99
N ILE A 177 -10.66 -10.19 -11.81
CA ILE A 177 -11.29 -10.53 -10.53
C ILE A 177 -12.62 -9.80 -10.41
N LYS A 178 -13.70 -10.57 -10.26
CA LYS A 178 -15.07 -10.03 -10.24
C LYS A 178 -15.51 -9.56 -8.87
N ALA A 179 -14.97 -10.14 -7.80
CA ALA A 179 -15.35 -9.86 -6.43
C ALA A 179 -15.01 -8.42 -6.02
N ASP A 180 -13.82 -7.94 -6.41
CA ASP A 180 -13.47 -6.52 -6.36
C ASP A 180 -12.70 -6.13 -7.63
N LYS A 181 -13.25 -5.19 -8.38
CA LYS A 181 -12.70 -4.75 -9.67
C LYS A 181 -11.33 -4.04 -9.56
N ARG A 182 -10.91 -3.67 -8.37
CA ARG A 182 -9.58 -3.07 -8.12
C ARG A 182 -8.48 -4.11 -8.11
N ILE A 183 -8.80 -5.38 -7.88
CA ILE A 183 -7.82 -6.46 -7.74
C ILE A 183 -7.32 -6.93 -9.10
N PHE A 184 -5.98 -6.93 -9.26
CA PHE A 184 -5.28 -7.49 -10.41
C PHE A 184 -4.90 -8.95 -10.18
N THR A 185 -4.27 -9.26 -9.02
CA THR A 185 -3.93 -10.61 -8.56
C THR A 185 -4.16 -10.71 -7.04
N TYR A 186 -4.30 -11.92 -6.53
CA TYR A 186 -4.49 -12.24 -5.11
C TYR A 186 -3.60 -13.42 -4.69
N GLY A 187 -3.66 -13.82 -3.43
CA GLY A 187 -2.83 -14.93 -2.94
C GLY A 187 -1.39 -14.54 -2.71
N HIS A 188 -1.13 -13.32 -2.22
CA HIS A 188 0.20 -12.80 -1.90
C HIS A 188 0.40 -12.75 -0.38
N ARG A 189 1.64 -12.96 0.08
CA ARG A 189 1.97 -12.81 1.50
C ARG A 189 2.26 -11.34 1.87
N ASN A 190 3.32 -10.76 1.31
CA ASN A 190 3.71 -9.39 1.66
C ASN A 190 4.51 -8.76 0.51
N VAL A 191 3.85 -8.09 -0.39
CA VAL A 191 4.44 -7.49 -1.58
C VAL A 191 5.26 -6.26 -1.20
N GLN A 192 6.58 -6.32 -1.38
CA GLN A 192 7.54 -5.26 -1.03
C GLN A 192 8.16 -4.58 -2.25
N GLY A 193 8.06 -5.17 -3.42
CA GLY A 193 8.56 -4.64 -4.69
C GLY A 193 7.54 -4.77 -5.81
N ILE A 194 7.49 -3.79 -6.72
CA ILE A 194 6.75 -3.85 -7.98
C ILE A 194 7.65 -3.23 -9.06
N ALA A 195 7.84 -3.94 -10.14
CA ALA A 195 8.59 -3.48 -11.29
C ALA A 195 7.95 -3.96 -12.60
N PHE A 196 8.28 -3.29 -13.69
CA PHE A 196 7.80 -3.64 -15.02
C PHE A 196 8.97 -3.92 -15.93
N ARG A 197 8.89 -4.99 -16.72
CA ARG A 197 9.88 -5.27 -17.75
C ARG A 197 9.73 -4.24 -18.89
N PRO A 198 10.81 -3.53 -19.24
CA PRO A 198 10.70 -2.43 -20.23
C PRO A 198 10.28 -2.87 -21.63
N THR A 199 10.56 -4.12 -21.99
CA THR A 199 10.36 -4.62 -23.36
C THR A 199 8.89 -4.90 -23.70
N ASP A 200 8.08 -5.32 -22.72
CA ASP A 200 6.71 -5.78 -22.94
C ASP A 200 5.72 -5.35 -21.85
N GLY A 201 6.20 -4.65 -20.82
CA GLY A 201 5.36 -4.19 -19.71
C GLY A 201 4.95 -5.28 -18.73
N GLN A 202 5.51 -6.50 -18.80
CA GLN A 202 5.25 -7.55 -17.83
C GLN A 202 5.52 -7.06 -16.41
N VAL A 203 4.53 -7.13 -15.54
CA VAL A 203 4.65 -6.75 -14.14
C VAL A 203 5.23 -7.89 -13.31
N PHE A 204 6.15 -7.52 -12.42
CA PHE A 204 6.76 -8.41 -11.43
C PHE A 204 6.57 -7.84 -10.03
N THR A 205 6.39 -8.73 -9.06
CA THR A 205 6.46 -8.41 -7.64
C THR A 205 7.68 -9.07 -7.00
N ALA A 206 8.26 -8.38 -5.99
CA ALA A 206 9.14 -8.99 -5.01
C ALA A 206 8.34 -9.13 -3.72
N GLU A 207 8.28 -10.33 -3.19
CA GLU A 207 7.43 -10.71 -2.08
C GLU A 207 8.24 -11.35 -0.95
N HIS A 208 7.98 -10.91 0.27
CA HIS A 208 8.64 -11.44 1.44
C HIS A 208 8.02 -12.78 1.87
N GLY A 209 8.80 -13.83 1.82
CA GLY A 209 8.44 -15.17 2.29
C GLY A 209 8.38 -15.31 3.81
N PRO A 210 7.94 -16.45 4.36
CA PRO A 210 7.78 -16.65 5.81
C PRO A 210 9.12 -16.61 6.58
N TRP A 211 10.03 -17.51 6.36
CA TRP A 211 11.39 -17.53 6.93
C TRP A 211 12.47 -17.65 5.86
N HIS A 212 12.07 -18.13 4.71
CA HIS A 212 12.84 -18.33 3.49
C HIS A 212 11.84 -18.26 2.33
N ASN A 213 12.30 -18.44 1.11
CA ASN A 213 11.47 -18.39 -0.09
C ASN A 213 10.88 -16.99 -0.35
N ASP A 214 11.71 -15.94 -0.20
CA ASP A 214 11.40 -14.66 -0.83
C ASP A 214 11.25 -14.89 -2.34
N GLU A 215 10.24 -14.28 -2.96
CA GLU A 215 9.84 -14.60 -4.33
C GLU A 215 9.90 -13.39 -5.25
N ILE A 216 10.24 -13.65 -6.51
CA ILE A 216 10.00 -12.72 -7.61
C ILE A 216 9.01 -13.39 -8.56
N THR A 217 7.80 -12.84 -8.63
CA THR A 217 6.69 -13.43 -9.37
C THR A 217 6.29 -12.56 -10.55
N ALA A 218 6.22 -13.15 -11.76
CA ALA A 218 5.60 -12.52 -12.91
C ALA A 218 4.07 -12.64 -12.78
N LEU A 219 3.39 -11.50 -12.69
CA LEU A 219 1.95 -11.49 -12.44
C LEU A 219 1.15 -11.66 -13.73
N VAL A 220 0.08 -12.43 -13.64
CA VAL A 220 -0.92 -12.60 -14.70
C VAL A 220 -2.27 -12.07 -14.21
N ASN A 221 -2.93 -11.24 -15.00
CA ASN A 221 -4.23 -10.66 -14.64
C ASN A 221 -5.25 -11.73 -14.25
N GLY A 222 -5.76 -11.63 -13.02
CA GLY A 222 -6.67 -12.61 -12.41
C GLY A 222 -5.94 -13.79 -11.75
N GLY A 223 -4.61 -13.80 -11.75
CA GLY A 223 -3.80 -14.86 -11.18
C GLY A 223 -3.86 -14.93 -9.66
N ASN A 224 -3.60 -16.14 -9.15
CA ASN A 224 -3.46 -16.44 -7.72
C ASN A 224 -1.99 -16.78 -7.44
N GLY A 225 -1.34 -16.02 -6.55
CA GLY A 225 0.03 -16.26 -6.11
C GLY A 225 0.21 -17.51 -5.25
N GLY A 226 -0.90 -18.10 -4.78
CA GLY A 226 -0.88 -19.38 -4.07
C GLY A 226 -0.59 -19.28 -2.57
N TRP A 227 -0.42 -18.08 -2.00
CA TRP A 227 -0.23 -17.95 -0.56
C TRP A 227 -1.50 -18.37 0.19
N ASP A 228 -1.39 -19.49 0.92
CA ASP A 228 -2.44 -20.03 1.78
C ASP A 228 -1.85 -20.60 3.06
N PRO A 229 -1.77 -19.79 4.15
CA PRO A 229 -1.22 -20.23 5.42
C PRO A 229 -2.10 -21.24 6.17
N HIS A 230 -3.32 -21.51 5.69
CA HIS A 230 -4.19 -22.55 6.25
C HIS A 230 -3.89 -23.95 5.69
N GLU A 231 -3.20 -24.05 4.56
CA GLU A 231 -2.74 -25.35 4.08
C GLU A 231 -1.71 -25.95 5.04
N LYS A 232 -1.86 -27.24 5.35
CA LYS A 232 -0.94 -27.98 6.23
C LYS A 232 0.53 -27.90 5.78
N ARG A 233 0.79 -27.59 4.52
CA ARG A 233 2.14 -27.39 3.96
C ARG A 233 2.68 -25.98 4.18
N ALA A 234 1.84 -24.98 4.19
CA ALA A 234 2.20 -23.59 4.51
C ALA A 234 2.43 -23.37 6.01
N GLY A 235 1.85 -24.22 6.86
CA GLY A 235 1.96 -24.13 8.31
C GLY A 235 3.35 -24.39 8.90
N ARG A 236 4.37 -24.66 8.08
CA ARG A 236 5.76 -24.67 8.54
C ARG A 236 6.43 -23.31 8.42
N GLY A 237 5.72 -22.31 7.98
CA GLY A 237 6.20 -20.97 7.76
C GLY A 237 5.31 -19.85 8.32
N ALA A 238 4.24 -20.20 9.02
CA ALA A 238 3.37 -19.20 9.66
C ALA A 238 3.84 -18.88 11.08
#